data_9303090e42d2297b82a466297f602a67
#
_entry.id   9303090e42d2297b82a466297f602a67
#
_cell.length_a   1.000
_cell.length_b   1.000
_cell.length_c   1.000
_cell.angle_alpha   90.00
_cell.angle_beta   90.00
_cell.angle_gamma   90.00
#
_symmetry.space_group_name_H-M   'P 1'
#
loop_
_entity.id
_entity.type
_entity.pdbx_description
1 polymer ?
#
loop_
_entity_poly.entity_id
_entity_poly.type
_entity_poly.pdbx_seq_one_letter_code
_entity_poly.pdbx_strand_id
1 'polypeptide(L)'
;MQEEEVMLYIWDLEECFVKDILAKFPDPKPPYTTVASVVKNLERKHYVKPSRVGNTYRYTPLIRESEYKRTFMSGFVRNYFANSYKEMVSFFAKEQKISAGDLKDIIDMIEKGKEER
;
A
#
# COMPACT_ATOMS: atom_id res chain seq x y z
N MET A 1 -1.02 9.36 10.97
CA MET A 1 -0.13 8.92 9.89
C MET A 1 -0.33 7.44 9.64
N GLN A 2 -0.51 7.05 8.40
CA GLN A 2 -0.77 5.67 8.03
C GLN A 2 0.53 4.97 7.60
N GLU A 3 0.64 3.67 7.96
CA GLU A 3 1.80 2.88 7.57
C GLU A 3 1.90 2.75 6.04
N GLU A 4 0.76 2.66 5.33
CA GLU A 4 0.75 2.53 3.88
C GLU A 4 1.34 3.75 3.18
N GLU A 5 1.19 4.94 3.73
CA GLU A 5 1.78 6.16 3.18
C GLU A 5 3.30 6.07 3.22
N VAL A 6 3.84 5.64 4.34
CA VAL A 6 5.28 5.46 4.51
C VAL A 6 5.80 4.37 3.58
N MET A 7 5.07 3.24 3.47
CA MET A 7 5.48 2.17 2.56
C MET A 7 5.48 2.61 1.10
N LEU A 8 4.52 3.43 0.68
CA LEU A 8 4.50 3.97 -0.69
C LEU A 8 5.76 4.77 -0.98
N TYR A 9 6.21 5.57 -0.03
CA TYR A 9 7.45 6.34 -0.20
C TYR A 9 8.69 5.43 -0.22
N ILE A 10 8.70 4.38 0.61
CA ILE A 10 9.81 3.42 0.64
C ILE A 10 9.93 2.68 -0.70
N TRP A 11 8.81 2.21 -1.26
CA TRP A 11 8.84 1.55 -2.58
C TRP A 11 9.32 2.50 -3.67
N ASP A 12 8.90 3.77 -3.62
CA ASP A 12 9.31 4.77 -4.61
C ASP A 12 10.81 5.04 -4.53
N LEU A 13 11.36 5.11 -3.31
CA LEU A 13 12.78 5.38 -3.09
C LEU A 13 13.66 4.14 -3.24
N GLU A 14 13.08 2.93 -3.13
CA GLU A 14 13.73 1.62 -3.16
C GLU A 14 14.66 1.40 -1.95
N GLU A 15 15.64 2.26 -1.75
CA GLU A 15 16.51 2.27 -0.58
C GLU A 15 16.49 3.68 -0.01
N CYS A 16 16.32 3.80 1.31
CA CYS A 16 16.16 5.13 1.88
C CYS A 16 16.51 5.20 3.36
N PHE A 17 16.84 6.40 3.78
CA PHE A 17 16.94 6.76 5.19
C PHE A 17 15.62 7.39 5.63
N VAL A 18 15.39 7.45 6.94
CA VAL A 18 14.18 8.09 7.47
C VAL A 18 14.05 9.53 6.98
N LYS A 19 15.15 10.26 6.88
CA LYS A 19 15.15 11.64 6.38
C LYS A 19 14.63 11.75 4.94
N ASP A 20 14.89 10.73 4.12
CA ASP A 20 14.44 10.70 2.72
C ASP A 20 12.93 10.49 2.65
N ILE A 21 12.40 9.64 3.53
CA ILE A 21 10.96 9.42 3.65
C ILE A 21 10.28 10.71 4.11
N LEU A 22 10.83 11.34 5.13
CA LEU A 22 10.31 12.61 5.67
C LEU A 22 10.24 13.68 4.57
N ALA A 23 11.25 13.74 3.71
CA ALA A 23 11.30 14.70 2.62
C ALA A 23 10.18 14.52 1.60
N LYS A 24 9.61 13.31 1.50
CA LYS A 24 8.50 13.02 0.60
C LYS A 24 7.16 13.56 1.09
N PHE A 25 7.02 13.81 2.38
CA PHE A 25 5.76 14.32 2.92
C PHE A 25 5.51 15.76 2.52
N PRO A 26 4.26 16.13 2.26
CA PRO A 26 3.91 17.53 2.01
C PRO A 26 3.98 18.35 3.31
N ASP A 27 4.12 19.66 3.16
CA ASP A 27 4.11 20.56 4.31
C ASP A 27 2.68 20.75 4.84
N PRO A 28 2.47 20.84 6.14
CA PRO A 28 3.49 20.72 7.20
C PRO A 28 3.94 19.27 7.38
N LYS A 29 5.24 19.05 7.43
CA LYS A 29 5.78 17.69 7.57
C LYS A 29 5.55 17.18 8.99
N PRO A 30 5.34 15.86 9.16
CA PRO A 30 5.29 15.27 10.49
C PRO A 30 6.66 15.34 11.15
N PRO A 31 6.73 15.21 12.50
CA PRO A 31 8.02 15.16 13.18
C PRO A 31 8.85 13.95 12.73
N TYR A 32 10.15 14.11 12.70
CA TYR A 32 11.08 13.02 12.35
C TYR A 32 10.84 11.78 13.21
N THR A 33 10.65 11.97 14.52
CA THR A 33 10.43 10.87 15.46
C THR A 33 9.17 10.07 15.14
N THR A 34 8.14 10.73 14.64
CA THR A 34 6.90 10.06 14.24
C THR A 34 7.15 9.14 13.04
N VAL A 35 7.85 9.65 12.03
CA VAL A 35 8.19 8.85 10.85
C VAL A 35 9.09 7.68 11.25
N ALA A 36 10.09 7.93 12.09
CA ALA A 36 10.99 6.89 12.58
C ALA A 36 10.24 5.79 13.33
N SER A 37 9.24 6.15 14.13
CA SER A 37 8.40 5.18 14.86
C SER A 37 7.61 4.29 13.90
N VAL A 38 7.04 4.87 12.86
CA VAL A 38 6.30 4.10 11.85
C VAL A 38 7.24 3.11 11.14
N VAL A 39 8.45 3.55 10.78
CA VAL A 39 9.45 2.70 10.14
C VAL A 39 9.84 1.54 11.06
N LYS A 40 9.98 1.79 12.36
CA LYS A 40 10.28 0.74 13.34
C LYS A 40 9.15 -0.28 13.43
N ASN A 41 7.90 0.16 13.34
CA ASN A 41 6.76 -0.76 13.31
C ASN A 41 6.77 -1.62 12.04
N LEU A 42 7.11 -1.03 10.89
CA LEU A 42 7.23 -1.78 9.64
C LEU A 42 8.37 -2.79 9.71
N GLU A 43 9.46 -2.43 10.37
CA GLU A 43 10.59 -3.35 10.61
C GLU A 43 10.14 -4.54 11.45
N ARG A 44 9.39 -4.31 12.53
CA ARG A 44 8.87 -5.39 13.38
C ARG A 44 7.95 -6.34 12.61
N LYS A 45 7.20 -5.83 11.66
CA LYS A 45 6.31 -6.64 10.81
C LYS A 45 7.05 -7.34 9.68
N HIS A 46 8.36 -7.13 9.56
CA HIS A 46 9.20 -7.68 8.49
C HIS A 46 8.81 -7.17 7.11
N TYR A 47 8.32 -5.93 7.04
CA TYR A 47 8.00 -5.28 5.77
C TYR A 47 9.17 -4.52 5.21
N VAL A 48 10.13 -4.11 6.07
CA VAL A 48 11.35 -3.44 5.68
C VAL A 48 12.54 -4.05 6.44
N LYS A 49 13.71 -3.94 5.82
CA LYS A 49 14.96 -4.44 6.40
C LYS A 49 15.91 -3.27 6.64
N PRO A 50 16.45 -3.10 7.86
CA PRO A 50 17.47 -2.10 8.12
C PRO A 50 18.85 -2.60 7.70
N SER A 51 19.67 -1.71 7.21
CA SER A 51 21.08 -1.95 6.92
C SER A 51 21.88 -0.78 7.49
N ARG A 52 22.79 -1.06 8.38
CA ARG A 52 23.55 0.00 9.05
C ARG A 52 24.52 0.68 8.08
N VAL A 53 24.46 2.01 8.05
CA VAL A 53 25.37 2.84 7.27
C VAL A 53 25.88 3.96 8.20
N GLY A 54 27.12 3.82 8.66
CA GLY A 54 27.66 4.76 9.65
C GLY A 54 26.88 4.71 10.95
N ASN A 55 26.33 5.85 11.36
CA ASN A 55 25.56 5.98 12.60
C ASN A 55 24.05 5.90 12.36
N THR A 56 23.62 5.53 11.17
CA THR A 56 22.20 5.50 10.83
C THR A 56 21.87 4.19 10.10
N TYR A 57 20.59 4.02 9.74
CA TYR A 57 20.11 2.83 9.06
C TYR A 57 19.44 3.20 7.73
N ARG A 58 19.80 2.43 6.71
CA ARG A 58 19.15 2.50 5.41
C ARG A 58 18.15 1.37 5.35
N TYR A 59 16.93 1.66 4.87
CA TYR A 59 15.83 0.70 4.83
C TYR A 59 15.53 0.29 3.40
N THR A 60 15.28 -1.00 3.20
CA THR A 60 14.84 -1.56 1.92
C THR A 60 13.56 -2.34 2.14
N PRO A 61 12.62 -2.32 1.18
CA PRO A 61 11.39 -3.08 1.33
C PRO A 61 11.63 -4.57 1.19
N LEU A 62 11.00 -5.36 2.06
CA LEU A 62 11.01 -6.83 2.02
C LEU A 62 9.73 -7.37 1.43
N ILE A 63 8.62 -6.63 1.55
CA ILE A 63 7.33 -7.02 1.01
C ILE A 63 7.10 -6.27 -0.30
N ARG A 64 6.59 -6.97 -1.31
CA ARG A 64 6.24 -6.34 -2.58
C ARG A 64 4.99 -5.50 -2.41
N GLU A 65 4.91 -4.41 -3.17
CA GLU A 65 3.75 -3.53 -3.15
C GLU A 65 2.46 -4.30 -3.44
N SER A 66 2.48 -5.21 -4.41
CA SER A 66 1.31 -6.03 -4.76
C SER A 66 0.86 -6.92 -3.62
N GLU A 67 1.80 -7.52 -2.87
CA GLU A 67 1.49 -8.36 -1.73
C GLU A 67 0.91 -7.56 -0.57
N TYR A 68 1.47 -6.38 -0.32
CA TYR A 68 0.98 -5.49 0.72
C TYR A 68 -0.45 -5.03 0.41
N LYS A 69 -0.69 -4.60 -0.83
CA LYS A 69 -2.02 -4.18 -1.28
C LYS A 69 -3.03 -5.31 -1.15
N ARG A 70 -2.63 -6.54 -1.50
CA ARG A 70 -3.51 -7.71 -1.38
C ARG A 70 -3.93 -7.93 0.06
N THR A 71 -2.98 -7.91 0.99
CA THR A 71 -3.26 -8.09 2.43
C THR A 71 -4.16 -6.99 2.95
N PHE A 72 -3.84 -5.74 2.63
CA PHE A 72 -4.62 -4.58 3.06
C PHE A 72 -6.05 -4.66 2.52
N MET A 73 -6.20 -4.90 1.21
CA MET A 73 -7.53 -4.94 0.58
C MET A 73 -8.37 -6.10 1.08
N SER A 74 -7.76 -7.25 1.33
CA SER A 74 -8.48 -8.40 1.89
C SER A 74 -9.08 -8.05 3.26
N GLY A 75 -8.32 -7.38 4.12
CA GLY A 75 -8.81 -6.91 5.41
C GLY A 75 -9.91 -5.87 5.29
N PHE A 76 -9.73 -4.94 4.35
CA PHE A 76 -10.71 -3.90 4.08
C PHE A 76 -12.06 -4.50 3.65
N VAL A 77 -12.03 -5.41 2.70
CA VAL A 77 -13.27 -6.05 2.20
C VAL A 77 -13.95 -6.85 3.32
N ARG A 78 -13.17 -7.57 4.11
CA ARG A 78 -13.71 -8.35 5.23
C ARG A 78 -14.37 -7.44 6.26
N ASN A 79 -13.73 -6.33 6.61
CA ASN A 79 -14.20 -5.45 7.69
C ASN A 79 -15.36 -4.55 7.26
N TYR A 80 -15.36 -4.07 6.03
CA TYR A 80 -16.36 -3.09 5.57
C TYR A 80 -17.44 -3.67 4.69
N PHE A 81 -17.21 -4.82 4.07
CA PHE A 81 -18.13 -5.40 3.11
C PHE A 81 -18.46 -6.88 3.39
N ALA A 82 -18.27 -7.31 4.65
CA ALA A 82 -18.54 -8.68 5.08
C ALA A 82 -17.91 -9.72 4.14
N ASN A 83 -16.70 -9.45 3.68
CA ASN A 83 -15.92 -10.28 2.78
C ASN A 83 -16.54 -10.46 1.38
N SER A 84 -17.43 -9.54 0.99
CA SER A 84 -18.05 -9.58 -0.34
C SER A 84 -17.42 -8.56 -1.28
N TYR A 85 -16.64 -9.04 -2.23
CA TYR A 85 -16.03 -8.17 -3.25
C TYR A 85 -17.10 -7.60 -4.18
N LYS A 86 -18.18 -8.35 -4.40
CA LYS A 86 -19.33 -7.88 -5.17
C LYS A 86 -19.96 -6.66 -4.51
N GLU A 87 -20.14 -6.72 -3.19
CA GLU A 87 -20.70 -5.58 -2.44
C GLU A 87 -19.79 -4.36 -2.51
N MET A 88 -18.49 -4.57 -2.45
CA MET A 88 -17.52 -3.47 -2.58
C MET A 88 -17.64 -2.79 -3.94
N VAL A 89 -17.63 -3.58 -5.01
CA VAL A 89 -17.75 -3.06 -6.38
C VAL A 89 -19.10 -2.36 -6.57
N SER A 90 -20.18 -2.96 -6.04
CA SER A 90 -21.53 -2.38 -6.11
C SER A 90 -21.60 -1.04 -5.41
N PHE A 91 -20.95 -0.91 -4.25
CA PHE A 91 -20.89 0.34 -3.50
C PHE A 91 -20.27 1.45 -4.36
N PHE A 92 -19.10 1.19 -4.95
CA PHE A 92 -18.43 2.18 -5.78
C PHE A 92 -19.16 2.49 -7.08
N ALA A 93 -19.87 1.51 -7.64
CA ALA A 93 -20.70 1.73 -8.82
C ALA A 93 -21.86 2.68 -8.50
N LYS A 94 -22.52 2.47 -7.35
CA LYS A 94 -23.62 3.34 -6.90
C LYS A 94 -23.14 4.76 -6.62
N GLU A 95 -21.89 4.89 -6.13
CA GLU A 95 -21.26 6.18 -5.89
C GLU A 95 -20.73 6.83 -7.16
N GLN A 96 -20.97 6.21 -8.31
CA GLN A 96 -20.53 6.69 -9.62
C GLN A 96 -18.99 6.82 -9.73
N LYS A 97 -18.27 5.99 -9.00
CA LYS A 97 -16.80 5.94 -9.05
C LYS A 97 -16.30 4.93 -10.08
N ILE A 98 -17.17 4.02 -10.51
CA ILE A 98 -16.88 3.02 -11.52
C ILE A 98 -17.94 3.18 -12.61
N SER A 99 -17.49 3.39 -13.85
CA SER A 99 -18.40 3.55 -15.00
C SER A 99 -18.80 2.19 -15.57
N ALA A 100 -19.84 2.19 -16.40
CA ALA A 100 -20.24 0.98 -17.14
C ALA A 100 -19.09 0.50 -18.05
N GLY A 101 -18.32 1.44 -18.63
CA GLY A 101 -17.16 1.11 -19.44
C GLY A 101 -16.08 0.44 -18.64
N ASP A 102 -15.81 0.94 -17.43
CA ASP A 102 -14.83 0.33 -16.52
C ASP A 102 -15.23 -1.11 -16.18
N LEU A 103 -16.50 -1.32 -15.86
CA LEU A 103 -17.01 -2.68 -15.52
C LEU A 103 -16.90 -3.61 -16.70
N LYS A 104 -17.17 -3.13 -17.91
CA LYS A 104 -17.03 -3.92 -19.12
C LYS A 104 -15.58 -4.34 -19.34
N ASP A 105 -14.64 -3.43 -19.13
CA ASP A 105 -13.21 -3.73 -19.23
C ASP A 105 -12.80 -4.80 -18.23
N ILE A 106 -13.33 -4.72 -17.01
CA ILE A 106 -13.05 -5.71 -15.97
C ILE A 106 -13.63 -7.07 -16.35
N ILE A 107 -14.84 -7.10 -16.89
CA ILE A 107 -15.48 -8.33 -17.36
C ILE A 107 -14.61 -8.98 -18.45
N ASP A 108 -14.17 -8.20 -19.43
CA ASP A 108 -13.31 -8.68 -20.51
C ASP A 108 -12.01 -9.26 -19.96
N MET A 109 -11.44 -8.63 -18.96
CA MET A 109 -10.23 -9.11 -18.28
C MET A 109 -10.47 -10.47 -17.62
N ILE A 110 -11.60 -10.65 -16.95
CA ILE A 110 -11.97 -11.92 -16.30
C ILE A 110 -12.15 -13.01 -17.32
N GLU A 111 -12.87 -12.73 -18.40
CA GLU A 111 -13.12 -13.71 -19.47
C GLU A 111 -11.80 -14.13 -20.13
N LYS A 112 -10.91 -13.17 -20.40
CA LYS A 112 -9.60 -13.46 -20.98
C LYS A 112 -8.75 -14.31 -20.05
N GLY A 113 -8.80 -14.04 -18.76
CA GLY A 113 -8.07 -14.84 -17.77
C GLY A 113 -8.55 -16.29 -17.72
N LYS A 114 -9.85 -16.54 -17.93
CA LYS A 114 -10.39 -17.89 -18.01
C LYS A 114 -9.89 -18.65 -19.24
N GLU A 115 -9.74 -17.94 -20.37
CA GLU A 115 -9.24 -18.53 -21.61
C GLU A 115 -7.78 -18.93 -21.52
N GLU A 116 -6.99 -18.22 -20.72
CA GLU A 116 -5.57 -18.43 -20.54
C GLU A 116 -5.22 -19.56 -19.56
N ARG A 117 -6.21 -20.12 -18.85
CA ARG A 117 -6.01 -21.20 -17.89
C ARG A 117 -6.05 -22.58 -18.51
#